data_f0d5328edf39a9dc1f07c1dfeae87173
#
_entry.id   f0d5328edf39a9dc1f07c1dfeae87173
#
_cell.length_a   1.000
_cell.length_b   1.000
_cell.length_c   1.000
_cell.angle_alpha   90.00
_cell.angle_beta   90.00
_cell.angle_gamma   90.00
#
_symmetry.space_group_name_H-M   'P 1'
#
loop_
_entity.id
_entity.type
_entity.pdbx_description
1 polymer ?
#
loop_
_entity_poly.entity_id
_entity_poly.type
_entity_poly.pdbx_seq_one_letter_code
_entity_poly.pdbx_strand_id
1 'polypeptide(L)'
;MIPVQNIYYMLSYAFQALQAQNYKNLATENFHNTAELCAAILDKGISIQLKRGLGRDYVPKSESLSTLQGKLNISESIKTQTLLKKQMICTYDEFSTNTQFNQIIKSTMLLLLKSNITNTRKKSLRNLLLFFSDVNEIDLRFVNWNQPYNRSNQSYQMLIGICYLIYNGLLQTQNDGTTKIMDFFDEQRMCRLYEKFLLEYYRKEHPELSANASQIAWQLDDSENQLLPKMQTDIMLSQGNNILIIDAKYYSHMTQQHYGTNTLHSNNLYQIFTYVKNKEFELRKLEHTVSGMLLYAQTDENVIPNNTYQMSGNQISVRALNLNQDFSGIAHTLDDIIQNSFNN
;
A
#
# COMPACT_ATOMS: atom_id res chain seq x y z
N MET A 1 1.08 20.84 1.93
CA MET A 1 0.59 19.77 0.97
C MET A 1 1.80 19.01 0.44
N ILE A 2 1.78 17.69 0.39
CA ILE A 2 2.91 16.89 -0.11
C ILE A 2 3.04 17.08 -1.62
N PRO A 3 4.22 17.46 -2.15
CA PRO A 3 4.46 17.53 -3.60
C PRO A 3 4.21 16.17 -4.28
N VAL A 4 3.59 16.18 -5.47
CA VAL A 4 3.30 14.95 -6.22
C VAL A 4 4.59 14.15 -6.50
N GLN A 5 5.71 14.86 -6.68
CA GLN A 5 7.02 14.26 -6.84
C GLN A 5 7.44 13.41 -5.62
N ASN A 6 7.17 13.87 -4.40
CA ASN A 6 7.48 13.09 -3.19
C ASN A 6 6.56 11.87 -3.06
N ILE A 7 5.30 11.97 -3.50
CA ILE A 7 4.41 10.82 -3.60
C ILE A 7 5.00 9.79 -4.58
N TYR A 8 5.56 10.22 -5.72
CA TYR A 8 6.26 9.30 -6.64
C TYR A 8 7.44 8.61 -5.94
N TYR A 9 8.27 9.33 -5.19
CA TYR A 9 9.38 8.73 -4.45
C TYR A 9 8.89 7.73 -3.40
N MET A 10 7.88 8.09 -2.61
CA MET A 10 7.28 7.18 -1.63
C MET A 10 6.76 5.90 -2.30
N LEU A 11 6.07 6.02 -3.45
CA LEU A 11 5.61 4.89 -4.25
C LEU A 11 6.78 4.07 -4.81
N SER A 12 7.89 4.72 -5.20
CA SER A 12 9.06 4.03 -5.77
C SER A 12 9.78 3.15 -4.73
N TYR A 13 9.81 3.57 -3.47
CA TYR A 13 10.27 2.71 -2.38
C TYR A 13 9.26 1.62 -2.06
N ALA A 14 7.98 1.98 -1.90
CA ALA A 14 6.92 1.03 -1.59
C ALA A 14 6.75 -0.08 -2.66
N PHE A 15 7.07 0.24 -3.92
CA PHE A 15 7.01 -0.67 -5.05
C PHE A 15 8.35 -0.67 -5.81
N GLN A 16 9.26 -1.57 -5.45
CA GLN A 16 10.61 -1.66 -6.04
C GLN A 16 10.60 -1.74 -7.57
N ALA A 17 9.52 -2.27 -8.17
CA ALA A 17 9.34 -2.31 -9.61
C ALA A 17 9.42 -0.93 -10.28
N LEU A 18 9.04 0.15 -9.59
CA LEU A 18 9.12 1.53 -10.09
C LEU A 18 10.56 2.06 -10.18
N GLN A 19 11.50 1.43 -9.49
CA GLN A 19 12.93 1.79 -9.55
C GLN A 19 13.61 1.24 -10.79
N ALA A 20 12.95 0.32 -11.51
CA ALA A 20 13.50 -0.24 -12.75
C ALA A 20 13.70 0.85 -13.82
N GLN A 21 14.70 0.67 -14.67
CA GLN A 21 15.11 1.64 -15.70
C GLN A 21 13.94 2.11 -16.60
N ASN A 22 12.95 1.24 -16.81
CA ASN A 22 11.78 1.54 -17.62
C ASN A 22 10.85 2.63 -17.03
N TYR A 23 10.95 2.95 -15.73
CA TYR A 23 10.12 3.95 -15.05
C TYR A 23 10.88 5.24 -14.72
N LYS A 24 12.19 5.31 -14.95
CA LYS A 24 13.02 6.49 -14.61
C LYS A 24 12.51 7.81 -15.21
N ASN A 25 11.94 7.76 -16.40
CA ASN A 25 11.38 8.96 -17.04
C ASN A 25 10.20 9.56 -16.28
N LEU A 26 9.47 8.76 -15.50
CA LEU A 26 8.36 9.26 -14.66
C LEU A 26 8.88 10.15 -13.51
N ALA A 27 10.11 9.93 -13.05
CA ALA A 27 10.71 10.74 -11.99
C ALA A 27 10.94 12.20 -12.40
N THR A 28 11.07 12.48 -13.69
CA THR A 28 11.33 13.81 -14.23
C THR A 28 10.11 14.45 -14.88
N GLU A 29 8.99 13.74 -14.95
CA GLU A 29 7.74 14.23 -15.53
C GLU A 29 6.97 15.07 -14.49
N ASN A 30 6.47 16.24 -14.89
CA ASN A 30 5.67 17.10 -14.03
C ASN A 30 4.21 16.65 -14.07
N PHE A 31 3.67 16.23 -12.94
CA PHE A 31 2.29 15.82 -12.78
C PHE A 31 1.46 16.91 -12.09
N HIS A 32 0.31 17.24 -12.65
CA HIS A 32 -0.58 18.24 -12.08
C HIS A 32 -1.30 17.76 -10.81
N ASN A 33 -1.49 16.45 -10.69
CA ASN A 33 -2.13 15.83 -9.53
C ASN A 33 -1.73 14.34 -9.42
N THR A 34 -2.08 13.74 -8.30
CA THR A 34 -1.74 12.33 -8.01
C THR A 34 -2.48 11.34 -8.93
N ALA A 35 -3.69 11.70 -9.41
CA ALA A 35 -4.41 10.86 -10.39
C ALA A 35 -3.64 10.75 -11.71
N GLU A 36 -3.05 11.87 -12.18
CA GLU A 36 -2.22 11.90 -13.37
C GLU A 36 -0.95 11.05 -13.19
N LEU A 37 -0.29 11.15 -12.02
CA LEU A 37 0.85 10.30 -11.67
C LEU A 37 0.47 8.82 -11.69
N CYS A 38 -0.60 8.43 -11.00
CA CYS A 38 -1.05 7.04 -10.94
C CYS A 38 -1.44 6.51 -12.33
N ALA A 39 -2.11 7.35 -13.13
CA ALA A 39 -2.45 7.01 -14.51
C ALA A 39 -1.20 6.82 -15.37
N ALA A 40 -0.15 7.64 -15.18
CA ALA A 40 1.13 7.49 -15.88
C ALA A 40 1.86 6.20 -15.49
N ILE A 41 1.89 5.86 -14.21
CA ILE A 41 2.47 4.60 -13.72
C ILE A 41 1.71 3.42 -14.31
N LEU A 42 0.37 3.46 -14.27
CA LEU A 42 -0.48 2.38 -14.79
C LEU A 42 -0.31 2.21 -16.31
N ASP A 43 -0.35 3.30 -17.06
CA ASP A 43 -0.12 3.32 -18.52
C ASP A 43 1.21 2.66 -18.88
N LYS A 44 2.30 3.09 -18.21
CA LYS A 44 3.64 2.53 -18.43
C LYS A 44 3.72 1.06 -18.06
N GLY A 45 3.17 0.69 -16.89
CA GLY A 45 3.21 -0.67 -16.40
C GLY A 45 2.41 -1.64 -17.27
N ILE A 46 1.22 -1.24 -17.73
CA ILE A 46 0.41 -2.03 -18.68
C ILE A 46 1.14 -2.17 -20.01
N SER A 47 1.76 -1.09 -20.52
CA SER A 47 2.54 -1.15 -21.75
C SER A 47 3.72 -2.14 -21.67
N ILE A 48 4.36 -2.25 -20.50
CA ILE A 48 5.41 -3.24 -20.24
C ILE A 48 4.80 -4.65 -20.17
N GLN A 49 3.66 -4.81 -19.49
CA GLN A 49 2.97 -6.10 -19.37
C GLN A 49 2.52 -6.62 -20.74
N LEU A 50 1.97 -5.74 -21.59
CA LEU A 50 1.50 -6.11 -22.94
C LEU A 50 2.64 -6.62 -23.84
N LYS A 51 3.87 -6.13 -23.68
CA LYS A 51 5.04 -6.66 -24.39
C LYS A 51 5.34 -8.14 -24.03
N ARG A 52 4.94 -8.56 -22.83
CA ARG A 52 5.05 -9.96 -22.36
C ARG A 52 3.78 -10.77 -22.65
N GLY A 53 2.70 -10.11 -23.06
CA GLY A 53 1.35 -10.62 -23.15
C GLY A 53 0.57 -10.43 -21.85
N LEU A 54 -0.76 -10.36 -21.95
CA LEU A 54 -1.63 -10.40 -20.78
C LEU A 54 -1.51 -11.76 -20.08
N GLY A 55 -1.47 -11.73 -18.76
CA GLY A 55 -1.51 -12.93 -17.93
C GLY A 55 -2.76 -13.76 -18.23
N ARG A 56 -2.59 -15.07 -18.29
CA ARG A 56 -3.67 -16.02 -18.49
C ARG A 56 -3.73 -16.96 -17.31
N ASP A 57 -4.94 -17.42 -17.02
CA ASP A 57 -5.19 -18.43 -16.00
C ASP A 57 -6.38 -19.29 -16.41
N TYR A 58 -6.56 -20.41 -15.72
CA TYR A 58 -7.73 -21.25 -15.88
C TYR A 58 -8.92 -20.59 -15.18
N VAL A 59 -9.87 -20.11 -15.98
CA VAL A 59 -11.08 -19.43 -15.51
C VAL A 59 -12.28 -20.33 -15.75
N PRO A 60 -13.10 -20.63 -14.72
CA PRO A 60 -14.30 -21.44 -14.92
C PRO A 60 -15.28 -20.71 -15.84
N LYS A 61 -15.68 -21.42 -16.91
CA LYS A 61 -16.64 -20.96 -17.90
C LYS A 61 -17.84 -21.90 -17.93
N SER A 62 -19.03 -21.33 -17.87
CA SER A 62 -20.27 -22.10 -18.01
C SER A 62 -21.01 -21.66 -19.26
N GLU A 63 -21.22 -22.58 -20.19
CA GLU A 63 -21.97 -22.29 -21.41
C GLU A 63 -22.72 -23.52 -21.89
N SER A 64 -23.75 -23.32 -22.77
CA SER A 64 -24.49 -24.42 -23.38
C SER A 64 -23.74 -24.94 -24.57
N LEU A 65 -23.36 -26.23 -24.53
CA LEU A 65 -22.58 -26.91 -25.56
C LEU A 65 -23.34 -28.10 -26.10
N SER A 66 -23.17 -28.35 -27.40
CA SER A 66 -23.64 -29.58 -28.05
C SER A 66 -22.70 -30.76 -27.82
N THR A 67 -21.43 -30.50 -27.52
CA THR A 67 -20.42 -31.49 -27.13
C THR A 67 -20.12 -31.36 -25.65
N LEU A 68 -20.23 -32.44 -24.90
CA LEU A 68 -20.04 -32.44 -23.45
C LEU A 68 -18.59 -32.18 -23.09
N GLN A 69 -18.36 -31.20 -22.19
CA GLN A 69 -17.04 -30.83 -21.71
C GLN A 69 -17.09 -30.45 -20.22
N GLY A 70 -16.15 -30.96 -19.44
CA GLY A 70 -16.05 -30.63 -18.01
C GLY A 70 -17.23 -31.13 -17.17
N LYS A 71 -17.67 -30.34 -16.21
CA LYS A 71 -18.76 -30.66 -15.29
C LYS A 71 -20.13 -30.31 -15.92
N LEU A 72 -21.05 -31.27 -15.92
CA LEU A 72 -22.40 -31.10 -16.46
C LEU A 72 -23.32 -30.46 -15.40
N ASN A 73 -24.01 -29.39 -15.76
CA ASN A 73 -25.03 -28.71 -14.94
C ASN A 73 -26.43 -29.16 -15.42
N ILE A 74 -26.84 -30.38 -15.04
CA ILE A 74 -28.13 -30.98 -15.47
C ILE A 74 -29.31 -30.12 -15.02
N SER A 75 -29.35 -29.70 -13.76
CA SER A 75 -30.45 -28.91 -13.19
C SER A 75 -30.63 -27.56 -13.92
N GLU A 76 -29.53 -26.91 -14.28
CA GLU A 76 -29.58 -25.65 -15.03
C GLU A 76 -29.95 -25.85 -16.48
N SER A 77 -29.47 -26.92 -17.09
CA SER A 77 -29.83 -27.33 -18.45
C SER A 77 -31.34 -27.59 -18.60
N ILE A 78 -31.98 -28.20 -17.58
CA ILE A 78 -33.42 -28.43 -17.53
C ILE A 78 -34.15 -27.08 -17.37
N LYS A 79 -33.73 -26.26 -16.41
CA LYS A 79 -34.36 -24.95 -16.14
C LYS A 79 -34.32 -24.01 -17.35
N THR A 80 -33.22 -23.99 -18.08
CA THR A 80 -33.02 -23.17 -19.27
C THR A 80 -33.47 -23.80 -20.55
N GLN A 81 -34.02 -25.04 -20.50
CA GLN A 81 -34.54 -25.81 -21.63
C GLN A 81 -33.50 -26.02 -22.77
N THR A 82 -32.20 -26.02 -22.46
CA THR A 82 -31.14 -26.19 -23.46
C THR A 82 -31.16 -27.57 -24.08
N LEU A 83 -31.71 -28.56 -23.36
CA LEU A 83 -31.91 -29.92 -23.87
C LEU A 83 -32.76 -29.95 -25.14
N LEU A 84 -33.74 -29.05 -25.29
CA LEU A 84 -34.54 -28.94 -26.52
C LEU A 84 -33.71 -28.57 -27.75
N LYS A 85 -32.59 -27.89 -27.51
CA LYS A 85 -31.60 -27.50 -28.54
C LYS A 85 -30.49 -28.52 -28.70
N LYS A 86 -30.63 -29.71 -28.08
CA LYS A 86 -29.59 -30.77 -28.02
C LYS A 86 -28.27 -30.24 -27.44
N GLN A 87 -28.36 -29.36 -26.43
CA GLN A 87 -27.22 -28.76 -25.73
C GLN A 87 -27.37 -28.99 -24.23
N MET A 88 -26.23 -29.06 -23.54
CA MET A 88 -26.17 -29.10 -22.07
C MET A 88 -25.28 -27.95 -21.55
N ILE A 89 -25.64 -27.41 -20.39
CA ILE A 89 -24.76 -26.44 -19.71
C ILE A 89 -23.61 -27.21 -19.10
N CYS A 90 -22.42 -26.87 -19.57
CA CYS A 90 -21.16 -27.44 -19.15
C CYS A 90 -20.32 -26.35 -18.45
N THR A 91 -19.71 -26.71 -17.33
CA THR A 91 -18.70 -25.86 -16.66
C THR A 91 -17.34 -26.51 -16.84
N TYR A 92 -16.43 -25.78 -17.45
CA TYR A 92 -15.05 -26.20 -17.68
C TYR A 92 -14.08 -25.02 -17.49
N ASP A 93 -12.81 -25.34 -17.27
CA ASP A 93 -11.77 -24.33 -17.12
C ASP A 93 -11.22 -23.93 -18.49
N GLU A 94 -11.32 -22.67 -18.83
CA GLU A 94 -10.76 -22.07 -20.05
C GLU A 94 -9.47 -21.31 -19.72
N PHE A 95 -8.39 -21.56 -20.46
CA PHE A 95 -7.15 -20.81 -20.31
C PHE A 95 -7.30 -19.44 -20.99
N SER A 96 -7.70 -18.46 -20.21
CA SER A 96 -8.23 -17.17 -20.66
C SER A 96 -7.42 -15.99 -20.13
N THR A 97 -7.44 -14.89 -20.88
CA THR A 97 -6.98 -13.57 -20.41
C THR A 97 -8.00 -12.88 -19.50
N ASN A 98 -9.22 -13.40 -19.38
CA ASN A 98 -10.27 -12.85 -18.54
C ASN A 98 -10.05 -13.13 -17.03
N THR A 99 -8.80 -12.96 -16.57
CA THR A 99 -8.39 -13.17 -15.19
C THR A 99 -8.79 -12.00 -14.30
N GLN A 100 -8.91 -12.24 -12.99
CA GLN A 100 -9.26 -11.20 -12.03
C GLN A 100 -8.28 -10.01 -12.07
N PHE A 101 -6.97 -10.25 -12.24
CA PHE A 101 -5.99 -9.18 -12.37
C PHE A 101 -6.25 -8.28 -13.59
N ASN A 102 -6.51 -8.87 -14.73
CA ASN A 102 -6.80 -8.11 -15.95
C ASN A 102 -8.15 -7.37 -15.86
N GLN A 103 -9.15 -7.98 -15.23
CA GLN A 103 -10.45 -7.34 -14.96
C GLN A 103 -10.30 -6.11 -14.05
N ILE A 104 -9.51 -6.20 -12.98
CA ILE A 104 -9.21 -5.07 -12.09
C ILE A 104 -8.54 -3.94 -12.88
N ILE A 105 -7.51 -4.26 -13.67
CA ILE A 105 -6.78 -3.28 -14.49
C ILE A 105 -7.73 -2.61 -15.49
N LYS A 106 -8.53 -3.37 -16.23
CA LYS A 106 -9.51 -2.83 -17.18
C LYS A 106 -10.48 -1.88 -16.51
N SER A 107 -11.12 -2.33 -15.42
CA SER A 107 -12.11 -1.53 -14.70
C SER A 107 -11.50 -0.25 -14.10
N THR A 108 -10.23 -0.31 -13.64
CA THR A 108 -9.51 0.87 -13.16
C THR A 108 -9.18 1.85 -14.30
N MET A 109 -8.77 1.37 -15.48
CA MET A 109 -8.57 2.24 -16.63
C MET A 109 -9.86 2.96 -17.02
N LEU A 110 -11.00 2.27 -17.04
CA LEU A 110 -12.31 2.87 -17.33
C LEU A 110 -12.70 3.93 -16.29
N LEU A 111 -12.37 3.69 -15.00
CA LEU A 111 -12.57 4.67 -13.93
C LEU A 111 -11.70 5.92 -14.15
N LEU A 112 -10.43 5.76 -14.52
CA LEU A 112 -9.53 6.87 -14.84
C LEU A 112 -9.98 7.70 -16.03
N LEU A 113 -10.61 7.11 -17.04
CA LEU A 113 -11.16 7.87 -18.18
C LEU A 113 -12.24 8.87 -17.77
N LYS A 114 -12.94 8.61 -16.65
CA LYS A 114 -13.95 9.51 -16.07
C LYS A 114 -13.34 10.57 -15.14
N SER A 115 -12.06 10.42 -14.76
CA SER A 115 -11.38 11.33 -13.83
C SER A 115 -10.76 12.54 -14.54
N ASN A 116 -10.26 13.50 -13.73
CA ASN A 116 -9.60 14.72 -14.22
C ASN A 116 -8.11 14.47 -14.51
N ILE A 117 -7.85 13.69 -15.56
CA ILE A 117 -6.51 13.49 -16.12
C ILE A 117 -6.45 14.10 -17.52
N THR A 118 -5.23 14.34 -18.02
CA THR A 118 -5.01 14.99 -19.32
C THR A 118 -5.61 14.18 -20.47
N ASN A 119 -6.03 14.89 -21.54
CA ASN A 119 -6.57 14.25 -22.74
C ASN A 119 -5.55 13.32 -23.42
N THR A 120 -4.27 13.65 -23.33
CA THR A 120 -3.18 12.81 -23.82
C THR A 120 -3.15 11.47 -23.09
N ARG A 121 -3.25 11.51 -21.75
CA ARG A 121 -3.30 10.30 -20.91
C ARG A 121 -4.57 9.48 -21.18
N LYS A 122 -5.73 10.15 -21.31
CA LYS A 122 -6.98 9.47 -21.68
C LYS A 122 -6.87 8.75 -23.03
N LYS A 123 -6.22 9.38 -24.02
CA LYS A 123 -5.98 8.75 -25.33
C LYS A 123 -5.09 7.52 -25.21
N SER A 124 -4.00 7.60 -24.45
CA SER A 124 -3.13 6.46 -24.21
C SER A 124 -3.86 5.28 -23.55
N LEU A 125 -4.62 5.55 -22.49
CA LEU A 125 -5.41 4.51 -21.80
C LEU A 125 -6.46 3.87 -22.71
N ARG A 126 -7.13 4.65 -23.60
CA ARG A 126 -8.06 4.09 -24.59
C ARG A 126 -7.36 3.13 -25.56
N ASN A 127 -6.14 3.47 -26.00
CA ASN A 127 -5.37 2.59 -26.87
C ASN A 127 -4.98 1.28 -26.16
N LEU A 128 -4.64 1.36 -24.87
CA LEU A 128 -4.36 0.14 -24.09
C LEU A 128 -5.60 -0.73 -23.90
N LEU A 129 -6.78 -0.13 -23.70
CA LEU A 129 -8.04 -0.85 -23.55
C LEU A 129 -8.39 -1.73 -24.74
N LEU A 130 -7.89 -1.42 -25.95
CA LEU A 130 -8.10 -2.27 -27.13
C LEU A 130 -7.54 -3.68 -26.96
N PHE A 131 -6.50 -3.84 -26.16
CA PHE A 131 -5.89 -5.14 -25.87
C PHE A 131 -6.68 -5.95 -24.80
N PHE A 132 -7.67 -5.32 -24.16
CA PHE A 132 -8.52 -5.93 -23.13
C PHE A 132 -9.93 -6.24 -23.65
N SER A 133 -10.12 -6.46 -24.98
CA SER A 133 -11.41 -6.81 -25.59
C SER A 133 -12.07 -8.00 -24.92
N ASP A 134 -11.29 -9.07 -24.69
CA ASP A 134 -11.75 -10.35 -24.14
C ASP A 134 -11.77 -10.40 -22.61
N VAL A 135 -11.50 -9.25 -21.95
CA VAL A 135 -11.53 -9.12 -20.49
C VAL A 135 -12.82 -8.43 -20.07
N ASN A 136 -13.52 -8.97 -19.11
CA ASN A 136 -14.76 -8.38 -18.59
C ASN A 136 -14.45 -7.19 -17.67
N GLU A 137 -15.38 -6.22 -17.63
CA GLU A 137 -15.42 -5.21 -16.58
C GLU A 137 -16.02 -5.81 -15.32
N ILE A 138 -15.49 -5.41 -14.16
CA ILE A 138 -15.99 -5.82 -12.85
C ILE A 138 -16.24 -4.61 -11.96
N ASP A 139 -17.13 -4.78 -10.98
CA ASP A 139 -17.35 -3.77 -9.96
C ASP A 139 -16.23 -3.84 -8.91
N LEU A 140 -15.41 -2.79 -8.88
CA LEU A 140 -14.25 -2.69 -7.99
C LEU A 140 -14.63 -2.66 -6.49
N ARG A 141 -15.90 -2.42 -6.14
CA ARG A 141 -16.40 -2.46 -4.76
C ARG A 141 -16.36 -3.86 -4.15
N PHE A 142 -16.51 -4.88 -4.98
CA PHE A 142 -16.58 -6.28 -4.55
C PHE A 142 -15.27 -7.05 -4.77
N VAL A 143 -14.20 -6.35 -5.16
CA VAL A 143 -12.89 -6.97 -5.38
C VAL A 143 -12.23 -7.28 -4.05
N ASN A 144 -11.76 -8.53 -3.91
CA ASN A 144 -10.79 -8.85 -2.86
C ASN A 144 -9.40 -8.33 -3.29
N TRP A 145 -8.96 -7.24 -2.70
CA TRP A 145 -7.67 -6.61 -3.02
C TRP A 145 -6.46 -7.36 -2.44
N ASN A 146 -6.69 -8.26 -1.49
CA ASN A 146 -5.63 -9.08 -0.91
C ASN A 146 -5.42 -10.36 -1.73
N GLN A 147 -4.86 -10.20 -2.92
CA GLN A 147 -4.64 -11.29 -3.88
C GLN A 147 -3.34 -12.03 -3.57
N PRO A 148 -3.32 -13.37 -3.71
CA PRO A 148 -2.07 -14.13 -3.61
C PRO A 148 -1.22 -13.91 -4.87
N TYR A 149 0.07 -13.65 -4.65
CA TYR A 149 1.05 -13.53 -5.73
C TYR A 149 1.99 -14.72 -5.76
N ASN A 150 2.27 -15.21 -6.96
CA ASN A 150 3.23 -16.26 -7.25
C ASN A 150 4.23 -15.79 -8.33
N ARG A 151 5.16 -16.64 -8.72
CA ARG A 151 6.18 -16.28 -9.73
C ARG A 151 5.58 -15.87 -11.09
N SER A 152 4.44 -16.41 -11.48
CA SER A 152 3.83 -16.13 -12.79
C SER A 152 3.07 -14.80 -12.83
N ASN A 153 2.54 -14.34 -11.69
CA ASN A 153 1.72 -13.13 -11.60
C ASN A 153 2.35 -12.00 -10.78
N GLN A 154 3.58 -12.17 -10.29
CA GLN A 154 4.27 -11.17 -9.47
C GLN A 154 4.41 -9.80 -10.16
N SER A 155 4.50 -9.78 -11.50
CA SER A 155 4.53 -8.53 -12.29
C SER A 155 3.26 -7.69 -12.13
N TYR A 156 2.14 -8.30 -11.73
CA TYR A 156 0.88 -7.60 -11.46
C TYR A 156 0.83 -6.94 -10.09
N GLN A 157 1.68 -7.32 -9.15
CA GLN A 157 1.61 -6.83 -7.76
C GLN A 157 1.63 -5.30 -7.68
N MET A 158 2.53 -4.67 -8.40
CA MET A 158 2.60 -3.20 -8.47
C MET A 158 1.36 -2.62 -9.15
N LEU A 159 0.95 -3.18 -10.30
CA LEU A 159 -0.21 -2.69 -11.05
C LEU A 159 -1.49 -2.74 -10.22
N ILE A 160 -1.73 -3.85 -9.53
CA ILE A 160 -2.89 -4.01 -8.64
C ILE A 160 -2.79 -3.07 -7.44
N GLY A 161 -1.59 -2.86 -6.88
CA GLY A 161 -1.37 -1.87 -5.83
C GLY A 161 -1.73 -0.44 -6.29
N ILE A 162 -1.33 -0.05 -7.50
CA ILE A 162 -1.71 1.24 -8.09
C ILE A 162 -3.22 1.29 -8.40
N CYS A 163 -3.81 0.21 -8.93
CA CYS A 163 -5.27 0.13 -9.12
C CYS A 163 -6.03 0.32 -7.80
N TYR A 164 -5.56 -0.29 -6.72
CA TYR A 164 -6.13 -0.13 -5.38
C TYR A 164 -6.09 1.33 -4.91
N LEU A 165 -4.95 2.02 -5.10
CA LEU A 165 -4.81 3.43 -4.75
C LEU A 165 -5.76 4.31 -5.57
N ILE A 166 -5.86 4.08 -6.89
CA ILE A 166 -6.75 4.81 -7.79
C ILE A 166 -8.21 4.61 -7.39
N TYR A 167 -8.63 3.36 -7.24
CA TYR A 167 -10.00 3.02 -6.87
C TYR A 167 -10.43 3.74 -5.60
N ASN A 168 -9.61 3.65 -4.59
CA ASN A 168 -9.91 4.25 -3.30
C ASN A 168 -9.86 5.79 -3.33
N GLY A 169 -8.92 6.40 -4.06
CA GLY A 169 -8.83 7.85 -4.19
C GLY A 169 -10.01 8.48 -4.94
N LEU A 170 -10.50 7.83 -6.01
CA LEU A 170 -11.58 8.37 -6.83
C LEU A 170 -12.98 8.19 -6.22
N LEU A 171 -13.21 7.16 -5.40
CA LEU A 171 -14.55 6.92 -4.82
C LEU A 171 -14.99 7.96 -3.80
N GLN A 172 -14.08 8.55 -3.04
CA GLN A 172 -14.42 9.60 -2.07
C GLN A 172 -14.92 10.89 -2.76
N THR A 173 -14.52 11.11 -3.98
CA THR A 173 -14.94 12.27 -4.78
C THR A 173 -16.40 12.19 -5.26
N GLN A 174 -17.00 11.01 -5.31
CA GLN A 174 -18.38 10.82 -5.79
C GLN A 174 -19.45 11.09 -4.73
N ASN A 175 -19.12 11.06 -3.44
CA ASN A 175 -20.10 11.24 -2.36
C ASN A 175 -20.47 12.72 -2.10
N ASP A 176 -19.63 13.68 -2.47
CA ASP A 176 -19.85 15.11 -2.18
C ASP A 176 -20.31 15.94 -3.38
N GLY A 177 -20.46 15.36 -4.56
CA GLY A 177 -20.93 16.10 -5.76
C GLY A 177 -19.99 17.21 -6.25
N THR A 178 -18.87 17.47 -5.59
CA THR A 178 -17.84 18.42 -5.99
C THR A 178 -16.55 17.70 -6.35
N THR A 179 -16.18 17.81 -7.62
CA THR A 179 -14.93 17.27 -8.19
C THR A 179 -13.73 18.09 -7.71
N LYS A 180 -13.42 18.08 -6.42
CA LYS A 180 -12.13 18.52 -5.92
C LYS A 180 -11.26 17.28 -5.71
N ILE A 181 -10.50 16.93 -6.74
CA ILE A 181 -9.41 15.94 -6.73
C ILE A 181 -8.23 16.53 -5.91
N MET A 182 -8.47 16.98 -4.68
CA MET A 182 -7.40 17.55 -3.87
C MET A 182 -6.83 16.58 -2.84
N ASP A 183 -7.56 15.55 -2.44
CA ASP A 183 -7.08 14.57 -1.47
C ASP A 183 -7.26 13.16 -2.00
N PHE A 184 -6.43 12.81 -2.99
CA PHE A 184 -6.44 11.51 -3.66
C PHE A 184 -6.13 10.35 -2.70
N PHE A 185 -5.46 10.63 -1.60
CA PHE A 185 -5.24 9.67 -0.54
C PHE A 185 -5.94 10.16 0.73
N ASP A 186 -6.88 9.38 1.25
CA ASP A 186 -7.35 9.60 2.60
C ASP A 186 -6.22 9.32 3.62
N GLU A 187 -6.39 9.84 4.82
CA GLU A 187 -5.42 9.74 5.90
C GLU A 187 -4.98 8.28 6.15
N GLN A 188 -5.89 7.34 6.13
CA GLN A 188 -5.59 5.92 6.38
C GLN A 188 -4.70 5.29 5.30
N ARG A 189 -4.82 5.72 4.06
CA ARG A 189 -4.03 5.18 2.93
C ARG A 189 -2.68 5.83 2.83
N MET A 190 -2.62 7.13 3.10
CA MET A 190 -1.35 7.83 3.24
C MET A 190 -0.56 7.24 4.40
N CYS A 191 -1.21 6.85 5.51
CA CYS A 191 -0.58 6.15 6.62
C CYS A 191 0.11 4.86 6.11
N ARG A 192 -0.61 3.98 5.42
CA ARG A 192 -0.04 2.73 4.89
C ARG A 192 1.07 2.95 3.86
N LEU A 193 0.94 3.97 3.00
CA LEU A 193 1.99 4.32 2.05
C LEU A 193 3.23 4.85 2.79
N TYR A 194 3.02 5.68 3.80
CA TYR A 194 4.07 6.26 4.62
C TYR A 194 4.84 5.18 5.41
N GLU A 195 4.12 4.29 6.12
CA GLU A 195 4.70 3.13 6.82
C GLU A 195 5.56 2.28 5.87
N LYS A 196 4.99 1.92 4.72
CA LYS A 196 5.70 1.09 3.73
C LYS A 196 6.89 1.81 3.12
N PHE A 197 6.77 3.11 2.83
CA PHE A 197 7.87 3.93 2.34
C PHE A 197 9.04 3.92 3.33
N LEU A 198 8.78 4.22 4.60
CA LEU A 198 9.81 4.27 5.63
C LEU A 198 10.51 2.92 5.80
N LEU A 199 9.75 1.82 5.88
CA LEU A 199 10.30 0.48 6.01
C LEU A 199 11.22 0.12 4.83
N GLU A 200 10.75 0.35 3.61
CA GLU A 200 11.53 0.02 2.41
C GLU A 200 12.69 0.99 2.16
N TYR A 201 12.57 2.25 2.63
CA TYR A 201 13.69 3.20 2.66
C TYR A 201 14.83 2.63 3.51
N TYR A 202 14.59 2.29 4.77
CA TYR A 202 15.60 1.76 5.65
C TYR A 202 16.18 0.42 5.17
N ARG A 203 15.36 -0.46 4.61
CA ARG A 203 15.84 -1.71 4.01
C ARG A 203 16.84 -1.51 2.90
N LYS A 204 16.61 -0.48 2.09
CA LYS A 204 17.40 -0.23 0.90
C LYS A 204 18.64 0.61 1.18
N GLU A 205 18.46 1.72 1.89
CA GLU A 205 19.50 2.72 2.07
C GLU A 205 20.41 2.39 3.28
N HIS A 206 19.90 1.56 4.24
CA HIS A 206 20.63 1.11 5.43
C HIS A 206 20.70 -0.42 5.52
N PRO A 207 21.36 -1.10 4.55
CA PRO A 207 21.46 -2.56 4.54
C PRO A 207 22.29 -3.14 5.72
N GLU A 208 23.04 -2.29 6.42
CA GLU A 208 23.77 -2.64 7.66
C GLU A 208 22.83 -2.89 8.84
N LEU A 209 21.58 -2.43 8.76
CA LEU A 209 20.55 -2.66 9.75
C LEU A 209 19.57 -3.74 9.31
N SER A 210 19.06 -4.50 10.26
CA SER A 210 17.89 -5.34 10.01
C SER A 210 16.61 -4.48 10.17
N ALA A 211 15.90 -4.20 9.05
CA ALA A 211 14.68 -3.42 9.05
C ALA A 211 13.47 -4.33 8.76
N ASN A 212 12.57 -4.47 9.73
CA ASN A 212 11.43 -5.38 9.63
C ASN A 212 10.17 -4.78 10.28
N ALA A 213 8.99 -5.17 9.75
CA ALA A 213 7.72 -5.03 10.45
C ALA A 213 7.51 -6.28 11.32
N SER A 214 7.92 -6.22 12.58
CA SER A 214 7.98 -7.39 13.44
C SER A 214 6.80 -7.45 14.40
N GLN A 215 6.41 -8.66 14.79
CA GLN A 215 5.53 -8.87 15.92
C GLN A 215 6.34 -8.91 17.21
N ILE A 216 5.82 -8.27 18.25
CA ILE A 216 6.35 -8.32 19.61
C ILE A 216 5.41 -9.19 20.43
N ALA A 217 5.97 -10.15 21.15
CA ALA A 217 5.21 -11.00 22.05
C ALA A 217 4.88 -10.25 23.37
N TRP A 218 3.66 -10.44 23.88
CA TRP A 218 3.35 -10.01 25.24
C TRP A 218 4.21 -10.79 26.23
N GLN A 219 4.86 -10.07 27.14
CA GLN A 219 5.63 -10.67 28.20
C GLN A 219 4.72 -10.85 29.41
N LEU A 220 4.26 -12.08 29.61
CA LEU A 220 3.30 -12.44 30.63
C LEU A 220 4.00 -13.16 31.79
N ASP A 221 3.51 -12.96 33.01
CA ASP A 221 3.96 -13.68 34.19
C ASP A 221 3.35 -15.09 34.26
N ASP A 222 2.26 -15.31 33.53
CA ASP A 222 1.58 -16.60 33.36
C ASP A 222 1.49 -16.98 31.87
N SER A 223 0.81 -18.07 31.54
CA SER A 223 0.62 -18.54 30.17
C SER A 223 -0.71 -18.11 29.52
N GLU A 224 -1.52 -17.32 30.22
CA GLU A 224 -2.82 -16.87 29.74
C GLU A 224 -2.69 -15.74 28.74
N ASN A 225 -2.86 -16.08 27.45
CA ASN A 225 -2.77 -15.11 26.34
C ASN A 225 -4.05 -15.00 25.52
N GLN A 226 -5.17 -15.56 25.99
CA GLN A 226 -6.45 -15.51 25.31
C GLN A 226 -6.91 -14.06 25.17
N LEU A 227 -7.40 -13.71 23.98
CA LEU A 227 -7.92 -12.38 23.64
C LEU A 227 -6.89 -11.23 23.62
N LEU A 228 -5.60 -11.48 23.86
CA LEU A 228 -4.59 -10.45 23.72
C LEU A 228 -4.41 -10.10 22.24
N PRO A 229 -4.44 -8.80 21.87
CA PRO A 229 -4.20 -8.37 20.50
C PRO A 229 -2.73 -8.61 20.12
N LYS A 230 -2.48 -8.87 18.85
CA LYS A 230 -1.11 -8.93 18.33
C LYS A 230 -0.47 -7.55 18.36
N MET A 231 0.72 -7.43 18.93
CA MET A 231 1.52 -6.22 18.82
C MET A 231 2.35 -6.29 17.54
N GLN A 232 1.96 -5.50 16.56
CA GLN A 232 2.64 -5.40 15.26
C GLN A 232 3.28 -4.03 15.14
N THR A 233 4.62 -3.98 14.98
CA THR A 233 5.33 -2.72 14.75
C THR A 233 5.25 -2.34 13.27
N ASP A 234 5.26 -1.05 12.97
CA ASP A 234 5.39 -0.56 11.60
C ASP A 234 6.83 -0.80 11.11
N ILE A 235 7.82 -0.39 11.93
CA ILE A 235 9.23 -0.56 11.62
C ILE A 235 9.97 -0.93 12.91
N MET A 236 10.78 -1.97 12.86
CA MET A 236 11.78 -2.28 13.87
C MET A 236 13.14 -2.35 13.19
N LEU A 237 14.03 -1.45 13.58
CA LEU A 237 15.42 -1.40 13.13
C LEU A 237 16.30 -2.03 14.19
N SER A 238 17.23 -2.87 13.81
CA SER A 238 18.16 -3.51 14.75
C SER A 238 19.56 -3.66 14.20
N GLN A 239 20.53 -3.42 15.08
CA GLN A 239 21.94 -3.71 14.87
C GLN A 239 22.45 -4.49 16.10
N GLY A 240 22.54 -5.80 15.95
CA GLY A 240 22.73 -6.68 17.10
C GLY A 240 21.56 -6.58 18.09
N ASN A 241 21.84 -6.27 19.35
CA ASN A 241 20.85 -6.09 20.40
C ASN A 241 20.41 -4.64 20.60
N ASN A 242 20.92 -3.71 19.78
CA ASN A 242 20.43 -2.33 19.77
C ASN A 242 19.24 -2.22 18.85
N ILE A 243 18.10 -1.80 19.40
CA ILE A 243 16.81 -1.80 18.72
C ILE A 243 16.16 -0.43 18.80
N LEU A 244 15.70 0.07 17.64
CA LEU A 244 14.81 1.22 17.53
C LEU A 244 13.48 0.75 16.95
N ILE A 245 12.39 0.96 17.68
CA ILE A 245 11.03 0.71 17.24
C ILE A 245 10.44 2.04 16.77
N ILE A 246 10.06 2.13 15.51
CA ILE A 246 9.42 3.32 14.94
C ILE A 246 7.97 3.00 14.67
N ASP A 247 7.08 3.82 15.20
CA ASP A 247 5.66 3.82 14.95
C ASP A 247 5.34 5.04 14.08
N ALA A 248 5.00 4.79 12.82
CA ALA A 248 4.81 5.81 11.80
C ALA A 248 3.39 6.35 11.83
N LYS A 249 3.24 7.66 11.91
CA LYS A 249 1.92 8.31 12.03
C LYS A 249 1.70 9.33 10.94
N TYR A 250 0.62 9.15 10.20
CA TYR A 250 0.13 10.09 9.21
C TYR A 250 -1.26 10.56 9.62
N TYR A 251 -1.35 11.75 10.19
CA TYR A 251 -2.60 12.36 10.62
C TYR A 251 -2.74 13.77 10.04
N SER A 252 -3.97 14.25 9.94
CA SER A 252 -4.26 15.65 9.64
C SER A 252 -3.76 16.59 10.77
N HIS A 253 -3.72 16.09 12.00
CA HIS A 253 -3.20 16.82 13.17
C HIS A 253 -2.26 15.93 13.98
N MET A 254 -1.01 16.41 14.20
CA MET A 254 0.01 15.72 15.03
C MET A 254 -0.29 15.82 16.51
N THR A 255 -0.98 16.90 16.94
CA THR A 255 -1.33 17.17 18.32
C THR A 255 -2.85 17.22 18.52
N GLN A 256 -3.29 16.93 19.72
CA GLN A 256 -4.68 17.14 20.16
C GLN A 256 -4.74 18.31 21.15
N GLN A 257 -5.80 19.10 21.07
CA GLN A 257 -5.98 20.21 21.97
C GLN A 257 -6.90 19.82 23.14
N HIS A 258 -6.37 19.90 24.37
CA HIS A 258 -7.10 19.69 25.59
C HIS A 258 -6.97 20.92 26.49
N TYR A 259 -8.08 21.55 26.86
CA TYR A 259 -8.11 22.77 27.72
C TYR A 259 -7.12 23.85 27.27
N GLY A 260 -6.98 24.10 25.97
CA GLY A 260 -6.08 25.12 25.43
C GLY A 260 -4.60 24.73 25.39
N THR A 261 -4.23 23.49 25.77
CA THR A 261 -2.86 22.98 25.72
C THR A 261 -2.76 21.91 24.61
N ASN A 262 -1.76 22.03 23.75
CA ASN A 262 -1.45 21.03 22.75
C ASN A 262 -0.72 19.84 23.39
N THR A 263 -1.24 18.65 23.21
CA THR A 263 -0.64 17.39 23.72
C THR A 263 -0.52 16.37 22.61
N LEU A 264 0.40 15.43 22.77
CA LEU A 264 0.49 14.27 21.89
C LEU A 264 -0.72 13.35 22.09
N HIS A 265 -1.06 12.57 21.09
CA HIS A 265 -2.09 11.54 21.21
C HIS A 265 -1.65 10.44 22.19
N SER A 266 -2.34 10.33 23.34
CA SER A 266 -1.97 9.43 24.42
C SER A 266 -1.91 7.96 23.97
N ASN A 267 -2.84 7.53 23.09
CA ASN A 267 -2.86 6.16 22.57
C ASN A 267 -1.56 5.82 21.80
N ASN A 268 -0.98 6.77 21.08
CA ASN A 268 0.28 6.54 20.36
C ASN A 268 1.44 6.37 21.34
N LEU A 269 1.47 7.19 22.41
CA LEU A 269 2.48 7.06 23.48
C LEU A 269 2.35 5.72 24.21
N TYR A 270 1.12 5.28 24.53
CA TYR A 270 0.88 3.99 25.17
C TYR A 270 1.29 2.83 24.25
N GLN A 271 1.01 2.93 22.97
CA GLN A 271 1.38 1.93 21.97
C GLN A 271 2.90 1.75 21.91
N ILE A 272 3.65 2.83 21.64
CA ILE A 272 5.10 2.75 21.52
C ILE A 272 5.77 2.35 22.83
N PHE A 273 5.29 2.85 23.97
CA PHE A 273 5.79 2.49 25.29
C PHE A 273 5.59 0.98 25.55
N THR A 274 4.42 0.45 25.23
CA THR A 274 4.12 -0.98 25.38
C THR A 274 5.04 -1.83 24.50
N TYR A 275 5.29 -1.43 23.26
CA TYR A 275 6.19 -2.15 22.37
C TYR A 275 7.62 -2.17 22.93
N VAL A 276 8.13 -1.03 23.35
CA VAL A 276 9.47 -0.88 23.89
C VAL A 276 9.64 -1.74 25.16
N LYS A 277 8.69 -1.68 26.11
CA LYS A 277 8.79 -2.43 27.38
C LYS A 277 8.72 -3.94 27.20
N ASN A 278 7.86 -4.43 26.32
CA ASN A 278 7.79 -5.87 26.02
C ASN A 278 9.07 -6.35 25.32
N LYS A 279 9.63 -5.56 24.39
CA LYS A 279 10.87 -5.91 23.71
C LYS A 279 12.09 -5.85 24.63
N GLU A 280 12.15 -4.87 25.51
CA GLU A 280 13.18 -4.77 26.56
C GLU A 280 13.15 -5.98 27.48
N PHE A 281 11.96 -6.36 27.94
CA PHE A 281 11.81 -7.52 28.82
C PHE A 281 12.20 -8.85 28.12
N GLU A 282 11.90 -8.97 26.83
CA GLU A 282 12.37 -10.12 26.02
C GLU A 282 13.89 -10.23 26.03
N LEU A 283 14.60 -9.11 25.94
CA LEU A 283 16.07 -9.04 25.86
C LEU A 283 16.78 -8.93 27.20
N ARG A 284 16.06 -8.92 28.33
CA ARG A 284 16.61 -8.64 29.69
C ARG A 284 17.80 -9.48 30.12
N LYS A 285 18.04 -10.63 29.47
CA LYS A 285 19.19 -11.51 29.78
C LYS A 285 20.44 -11.20 28.93
N LEU A 286 20.34 -10.27 28.01
CA LEU A 286 21.39 -9.85 27.10
C LEU A 286 21.76 -8.39 27.39
N GLU A 287 22.96 -7.98 27.06
CA GLU A 287 23.26 -6.55 26.95
C GLU A 287 22.52 -6.00 25.74
N HIS A 288 21.69 -4.99 25.96
CA HIS A 288 20.80 -4.48 24.93
C HIS A 288 20.42 -3.03 25.16
N THR A 289 19.96 -2.38 24.10
CA THR A 289 19.31 -1.08 24.14
C THR A 289 18.04 -1.14 23.33
N VAL A 290 16.90 -0.78 23.92
CA VAL A 290 15.63 -0.64 23.21
C VAL A 290 15.10 0.77 23.34
N SER A 291 14.89 1.42 22.22
CA SER A 291 14.31 2.77 22.13
C SER A 291 13.07 2.77 21.25
N GLY A 292 12.22 3.78 21.46
CA GLY A 292 10.99 3.99 20.69
C GLY A 292 10.98 5.35 20.01
N MET A 293 10.29 5.42 18.87
CA MET A 293 10.07 6.67 18.15
C MET A 293 8.66 6.73 17.59
N LEU A 294 7.95 7.84 17.85
CA LEU A 294 6.78 8.24 17.08
C LEU A 294 7.27 9.14 15.94
N LEU A 295 7.12 8.72 14.70
CA LEU A 295 7.53 9.49 13.53
C LEU A 295 6.30 9.97 12.77
N TYR A 296 5.94 11.23 13.01
CA TYR A 296 4.80 11.88 12.37
C TYR A 296 5.17 12.42 11.00
N ALA A 297 4.31 12.26 9.99
CA ALA A 297 4.37 13.10 8.81
C ALA A 297 3.97 14.52 9.22
N GLN A 298 4.84 15.51 8.92
CA GLN A 298 4.62 16.90 9.32
C GLN A 298 3.39 17.48 8.63
N THR A 299 2.54 18.11 9.42
CA THR A 299 1.39 18.90 8.98
C THR A 299 1.70 20.41 9.01
N ASP A 300 0.70 21.22 8.65
CA ASP A 300 0.83 22.70 8.68
C ASP A 300 0.55 23.31 10.08
N GLU A 301 0.68 22.51 11.15
CA GLU A 301 0.47 22.96 12.53
C GLU A 301 1.64 23.82 13.02
N ASN A 302 1.30 24.79 13.91
CA ASN A 302 2.30 25.69 14.52
C ASN A 302 3.24 24.96 15.52
N VAL A 303 2.76 23.85 16.11
CA VAL A 303 3.54 23.06 17.08
C VAL A 303 4.00 21.78 16.40
N ILE A 304 5.30 21.71 16.15
CA ILE A 304 5.93 20.54 15.54
C ILE A 304 6.63 19.76 16.66
N PRO A 305 6.16 18.52 16.98
CA PRO A 305 6.79 17.72 18.01
C PRO A 305 8.24 17.34 17.63
N ASN A 306 9.17 17.66 18.51
CA ASN A 306 10.58 17.27 18.38
C ASN A 306 11.19 17.08 19.78
N ASN A 307 10.73 16.04 20.48
CA ASN A 307 11.06 15.81 21.87
C ASN A 307 11.67 14.42 22.08
N THR A 308 12.48 14.29 23.11
CA THR A 308 13.01 13.01 23.58
C THR A 308 12.73 12.88 25.06
N TYR A 309 12.13 11.77 25.46
CA TYR A 309 11.73 11.49 26.83
C TYR A 309 12.48 10.25 27.33
N GLN A 310 12.87 10.28 28.61
CA GLN A 310 13.33 9.09 29.31
C GLN A 310 12.17 8.50 30.10
N MET A 311 11.70 7.34 29.73
CA MET A 311 10.51 6.69 30.32
C MET A 311 10.87 5.30 30.83
N SER A 312 10.90 5.13 32.16
CA SER A 312 11.17 3.82 32.80
C SER A 312 12.42 3.11 32.28
N GLY A 313 13.50 3.86 32.08
CA GLY A 313 14.79 3.35 31.62
C GLY A 313 15.01 3.36 30.11
N ASN A 314 13.97 3.58 29.31
CA ASN A 314 14.07 3.63 27.85
C ASN A 314 13.93 5.04 27.29
N GLN A 315 14.54 5.28 26.15
CA GLN A 315 14.37 6.52 25.40
C GLN A 315 13.19 6.39 24.46
N ILE A 316 12.25 7.36 24.54
CA ILE A 316 11.13 7.49 23.59
C ILE A 316 11.20 8.87 22.97
N SER A 317 11.33 8.94 21.67
CA SER A 317 11.41 10.18 20.91
C SER A 317 10.15 10.42 20.09
N VAL A 318 9.86 11.67 19.83
CA VAL A 318 8.78 12.11 18.95
C VAL A 318 9.39 13.04 17.92
N ARG A 319 9.23 12.74 16.66
CA ARG A 319 9.79 13.49 15.54
C ARG A 319 8.74 13.74 14.48
N ALA A 320 8.91 14.81 13.72
CA ALA A 320 8.11 15.10 12.54
C ALA A 320 8.99 15.09 11.30
N LEU A 321 8.56 14.38 10.26
CA LEU A 321 9.21 14.31 8.96
C LEU A 321 8.50 15.26 7.99
N ASN A 322 9.20 16.30 7.56
CA ASN A 322 8.66 17.24 6.59
C ASN A 322 8.63 16.60 5.18
N LEU A 323 7.45 16.23 4.71
CA LEU A 323 7.25 15.69 3.36
C LEU A 323 7.05 16.80 2.30
N ASN A 324 7.04 18.08 2.69
CA ASN A 324 6.89 19.23 1.79
C ASN A 324 8.23 19.92 1.52
N GLN A 325 9.29 19.13 1.33
CA GLN A 325 10.63 19.58 0.97
C GLN A 325 11.19 18.68 -0.12
N ASP A 326 12.36 19.02 -0.67
CA ASP A 326 13.04 18.15 -1.63
C ASP A 326 13.31 16.78 -1.02
N PHE A 327 13.26 15.74 -1.85
CA PHE A 327 13.45 14.37 -1.37
C PHE A 327 14.82 14.14 -0.70
N SER A 328 15.86 14.86 -1.13
CA SER A 328 17.18 14.84 -0.47
C SER A 328 17.12 15.28 0.99
N GLY A 329 16.28 16.26 1.32
CA GLY A 329 16.07 16.69 2.70
C GLY A 329 15.29 15.65 3.51
N ILE A 330 14.32 14.98 2.90
CA ILE A 330 13.61 13.84 3.52
C ILE A 330 14.61 12.72 3.84
N ALA A 331 15.44 12.34 2.87
CA ALA A 331 16.46 11.31 3.03
C ALA A 331 17.44 11.67 4.14
N HIS A 332 17.98 12.90 4.16
CA HIS A 332 18.89 13.36 5.20
C HIS A 332 18.27 13.25 6.60
N THR A 333 17.00 13.66 6.76
CA THR A 333 16.30 13.52 8.05
C THR A 333 16.17 12.07 8.51
N LEU A 334 15.91 11.14 7.56
CA LEU A 334 15.81 9.71 7.87
C LEU A 334 17.17 9.11 8.21
N ASP A 335 18.24 9.53 7.53
CA ASP A 335 19.61 9.11 7.82
C ASP A 335 20.09 9.62 9.18
N ASP A 336 19.75 10.87 9.53
CA ASP A 336 20.06 11.45 10.85
C ASP A 336 19.40 10.66 12.00
N ILE A 337 18.22 10.11 11.80
CA ILE A 337 17.58 9.23 12.79
C ILE A 337 18.48 8.02 13.09
N ILE A 338 19.05 7.40 12.04
CA ILE A 338 19.93 6.25 12.21
C ILE A 338 21.23 6.64 12.92
N GLN A 339 21.88 7.73 12.47
CA GLN A 339 23.11 8.20 13.07
C GLN A 339 22.96 8.50 14.56
N ASN A 340 21.84 9.14 14.95
CA ASN A 340 21.57 9.48 16.36
C ASN A 340 21.14 8.29 17.21
N SER A 341 20.70 7.17 16.59
CA SER A 341 20.16 6.02 17.33
C SER A 341 21.16 4.86 17.47
N PHE A 342 22.10 4.72 16.54
CA PHE A 342 23.01 3.57 16.47
C PHE A 342 24.51 3.94 16.53
N ASN A 343 24.89 5.21 16.32
CA ASN A 343 26.29 5.63 16.29
C ASN A 343 26.73 6.40 17.56
N ASN A 344 25.98 6.28 18.66
CA ASN A 344 26.34 6.85 19.96
C ASN A 344 27.05 5.83 20.85
#